data_ab1f718532c1fc8563ae4aaf05976b8c
#
_entry.id   ab1f718532c1fc8563ae4aaf05976b8c
#
_cell.length_a   1.000
_cell.length_b   1.000
_cell.length_c   1.000
_cell.angle_alpha   90.00
_cell.angle_beta   90.00
_cell.angle_gamma   90.00
#
_symmetry.space_group_name_H-M   'P 1'
#
loop_
_entity.id
_entity.type
_entity.pdbx_description
1 polymer ?
#
loop_
_entity_poly.entity_id
_entity_poly.type
_entity_poly.pdbx_seq_one_letter_code
_entity_poly.pdbx_strand_id
1 'polypeptide(L)'
;MSFDQIAALVVLVAVVGVLIHGKVRSDVAALSAAAALLLLGVIRPVEVQGAFASPAVIALACLFVMAYAIELTGLMGLLIRQATVLCARLGKLGLWLVIILCGGASAFLNNTPIVVLAAPVVRDVANSMNLSPKRFLIPLSYIAIMGGACTLIGTSTNLLVNDMARNAGQPVFGMFEITPVALIIAAVGGAYLFFFGSRLLANGVDDGKGHGPHEQTGDGMLGDLELFAVDRPFVPRRAFIALGVFVVVIAAAALGIAPIAASAFAGAVILILLRIITPEEAYAGLRPEVLLLIAGMVVVGLAIEVTGLAAAGTELLIDFIRPMGPWAALAILYGVTLFATELLSNAAVAVLITPVAVALAESLGVDPRPFLIGGMMAASA
;
A
#
# COMPACT_ATOMS: atom_id res chain seq x y z
N MET A 1 12.37 -20.30 25.59
CA MET A 1 12.72 -19.18 24.67
C MET A 1 14.22 -18.92 24.78
N SER A 2 14.93 -18.83 23.65
CA SER A 2 16.34 -18.44 23.61
C SER A 2 16.50 -16.94 23.91
N PHE A 3 17.76 -16.50 24.17
CA PHE A 3 18.07 -15.07 24.33
C PHE A 3 17.61 -14.27 23.10
N ASP A 4 17.91 -14.78 21.90
CA ASP A 4 17.57 -14.11 20.63
C ASP A 4 16.05 -13.97 20.44
N GLN A 5 15.28 -15.00 20.84
CA GLN A 5 13.81 -14.92 20.81
C GLN A 5 13.26 -13.87 21.78
N ILE A 6 13.83 -13.79 23.00
CA ILE A 6 13.41 -12.80 23.99
C ILE A 6 13.77 -11.39 23.51
N ALA A 7 14.99 -11.23 22.98
CA ALA A 7 15.45 -9.94 22.45
C ALA A 7 14.59 -9.49 21.26
N ALA A 8 14.30 -10.38 20.30
CA ALA A 8 13.42 -10.11 19.17
C ALA A 8 11.99 -9.74 19.63
N LEU A 9 11.45 -10.46 20.60
CA LEU A 9 10.11 -10.18 21.17
C LEU A 9 10.07 -8.82 21.87
N VAL A 10 11.08 -8.49 22.68
CA VAL A 10 11.16 -7.20 23.39
C VAL A 10 11.26 -6.04 22.39
N VAL A 11 12.11 -6.15 21.37
CA VAL A 11 12.23 -5.14 20.32
C VAL A 11 10.93 -5.02 19.52
N LEU A 12 10.28 -6.15 19.20
CA LEU A 12 8.99 -6.16 18.52
C LEU A 12 7.92 -5.42 19.33
N VAL A 13 7.76 -5.77 20.60
CA VAL A 13 6.78 -5.12 21.49
C VAL A 13 7.09 -3.64 21.66
N ALA A 14 8.38 -3.28 21.79
CA ALA A 14 8.79 -1.89 21.90
C ALA A 14 8.48 -1.09 20.64
N VAL A 15 8.81 -1.60 19.43
CA VAL A 15 8.51 -0.88 18.17
C VAL A 15 7.02 -0.75 17.94
N VAL A 16 6.23 -1.81 18.20
CA VAL A 16 4.76 -1.75 18.12
C VAL A 16 4.21 -0.72 19.11
N GLY A 17 4.68 -0.70 20.34
CA GLY A 17 4.27 0.27 21.35
C GLY A 17 4.60 1.72 20.94
N VAL A 18 5.77 1.95 20.34
CA VAL A 18 6.18 3.28 19.84
C VAL A 18 5.31 3.70 18.65
N LEU A 19 5.00 2.78 17.72
CA LEU A 19 4.13 3.05 16.58
C LEU A 19 2.70 3.39 17.01
N ILE A 20 2.14 2.65 17.98
CA ILE A 20 0.80 2.92 18.53
C ILE A 20 0.78 4.27 19.27
N HIS A 21 1.86 4.61 19.98
CA HIS A 21 1.93 5.88 20.71
C HIS A 21 1.99 7.11 19.80
N GLY A 22 2.47 6.95 18.55
CA GLY A 22 2.39 7.95 17.49
C GLY A 22 3.28 9.20 17.65
N LYS A 23 4.12 9.29 18.70
CA LYS A 23 5.00 10.44 18.92
C LYS A 23 6.31 10.42 18.10
N VAL A 24 6.69 9.27 17.62
CA VAL A 24 7.91 9.07 16.83
C VAL A 24 7.50 8.70 15.42
N ARG A 25 8.19 9.26 14.43
CA ARG A 25 7.96 8.88 13.02
C ARG A 25 8.18 7.39 12.84
N SER A 26 7.33 6.77 12.04
CA SER A 26 7.33 5.30 11.85
C SER A 26 8.64 4.78 11.24
N ASP A 27 9.27 5.53 10.33
CA ASP A 27 10.57 5.19 9.74
C ASP A 27 11.68 5.18 10.79
N VAL A 28 11.70 6.19 11.68
CA VAL A 28 12.69 6.28 12.77
C VAL A 28 12.49 5.13 13.76
N ALA A 29 11.26 4.80 14.12
CA ALA A 29 10.96 3.67 14.99
C ALA A 29 11.44 2.34 14.40
N ALA A 30 11.18 2.09 13.11
CA ALA A 30 11.62 0.89 12.40
C ALA A 30 13.16 0.79 12.31
N LEU A 31 13.83 1.89 11.96
CA LEU A 31 15.29 1.94 11.91
C LEU A 31 15.92 1.74 13.29
N SER A 32 15.33 2.31 14.35
CA SER A 32 15.79 2.12 15.72
C SER A 32 15.67 0.66 16.16
N ALA A 33 14.58 -0.01 15.78
CA ALA A 33 14.40 -1.44 16.03
C ALA A 33 15.44 -2.28 15.28
N ALA A 34 15.69 -1.98 13.99
CA ALA A 34 16.71 -2.64 13.20
C ALA A 34 18.12 -2.47 13.80
N ALA A 35 18.45 -1.25 14.24
CA ALA A 35 19.71 -0.96 14.90
C ALA A 35 19.85 -1.71 16.25
N ALA A 36 18.78 -1.77 17.04
CA ALA A 36 18.78 -2.53 18.30
C ALA A 36 19.01 -4.03 18.06
N LEU A 37 18.32 -4.64 17.10
CA LEU A 37 18.49 -6.05 16.73
C LEU A 37 19.92 -6.36 16.26
N LEU A 38 20.50 -5.45 15.48
CA LEU A 38 21.89 -5.56 15.01
C LEU A 38 22.88 -5.47 16.18
N LEU A 39 22.71 -4.51 17.09
CA LEU A 39 23.59 -4.31 18.26
C LEU A 39 23.48 -5.45 19.26
N LEU A 40 22.29 -6.05 19.41
CA LEU A 40 22.08 -7.22 20.26
C LEU A 40 22.61 -8.53 19.62
N GLY A 41 23.07 -8.49 18.37
CA GLY A 41 23.58 -9.64 17.65
C GLY A 41 22.51 -10.65 17.17
N VAL A 42 21.23 -10.29 17.29
CA VAL A 42 20.10 -11.13 16.83
C VAL A 42 20.10 -11.25 15.31
N ILE A 43 20.48 -10.18 14.62
CA ILE A 43 20.57 -10.10 13.16
C ILE A 43 22.00 -9.75 12.75
N ARG A 44 22.48 -10.40 11.70
CA ARG A 44 23.82 -10.15 11.15
C ARG A 44 23.82 -8.92 10.22
N PRO A 45 24.96 -8.21 10.08
CA PRO A 45 25.07 -7.05 9.18
C PRO A 45 24.66 -7.35 7.74
N VAL A 46 24.92 -8.55 7.22
CA VAL A 46 24.56 -8.97 5.86
C VAL A 46 23.06 -9.04 5.67
N GLU A 47 22.30 -9.42 6.70
CA GLU A 47 20.84 -9.49 6.66
C GLU A 47 20.23 -8.09 6.65
N VAL A 48 20.80 -7.16 7.42
CA VAL A 48 20.42 -5.75 7.37
C VAL A 48 20.68 -5.18 5.97
N GLN A 49 21.89 -5.41 5.40
CA GLN A 49 22.20 -4.98 4.04
C GLN A 49 21.22 -5.56 3.02
N GLY A 50 20.88 -6.86 3.15
CA GLY A 50 19.89 -7.53 2.31
C GLY A 50 18.50 -6.90 2.40
N ALA A 51 18.07 -6.48 3.57
CA ALA A 51 16.78 -5.81 3.78
C ALA A 51 16.72 -4.45 3.04
N PHE A 52 17.79 -3.64 3.12
CA PHE A 52 17.87 -2.36 2.39
C PHE A 52 18.01 -2.53 0.89
N ALA A 53 18.61 -3.63 0.43
CA ALA A 53 18.76 -3.99 -0.98
C ALA A 53 17.63 -4.93 -1.46
N SER A 54 16.54 -5.07 -0.71
CA SER A 54 15.47 -5.99 -1.08
C SER A 54 14.82 -5.58 -2.40
N PRO A 55 14.40 -6.54 -3.24
CA PRO A 55 13.68 -6.25 -4.47
C PRO A 55 12.42 -5.42 -4.27
N ALA A 56 11.73 -5.55 -3.13
CA ALA A 56 10.57 -4.72 -2.80
C ALA A 56 10.96 -3.25 -2.64
N VAL A 57 12.01 -2.95 -1.89
CA VAL A 57 12.50 -1.57 -1.69
C VAL A 57 12.95 -0.95 -3.02
N ILE A 58 13.72 -1.70 -3.84
CA ILE A 58 14.18 -1.24 -5.16
C ILE A 58 13.00 -1.00 -6.10
N ALA A 59 12.06 -1.95 -6.17
CA ALA A 59 10.87 -1.82 -7.01
C ALA A 59 10.05 -0.59 -6.63
N LEU A 60 9.76 -0.41 -5.33
CA LEU A 60 8.99 0.72 -4.82
C LEU A 60 9.66 2.06 -5.09
N ALA A 61 10.98 2.16 -4.84
CA ALA A 61 11.74 3.38 -5.13
C ALA A 61 11.60 3.79 -6.60
N CYS A 62 11.80 2.82 -7.51
CA CYS A 62 11.71 3.08 -8.95
C CYS A 62 10.28 3.35 -9.41
N LEU A 63 9.28 2.65 -8.86
CA LEU A 63 7.88 2.91 -9.16
C LEU A 63 7.43 4.29 -8.67
N PHE A 64 7.89 4.75 -7.52
CA PHE A 64 7.63 6.11 -7.04
C PHE A 64 8.20 7.16 -7.99
N VAL A 65 9.46 6.98 -8.46
CA VAL A 65 10.06 7.86 -9.46
C VAL A 65 9.25 7.87 -10.77
N MET A 66 8.81 6.71 -11.25
CA MET A 66 8.02 6.60 -12.48
C MET A 66 6.62 7.22 -12.31
N ALA A 67 5.96 7.00 -11.18
CA ALA A 67 4.66 7.61 -10.87
C ALA A 67 4.78 9.14 -10.79
N TYR A 68 5.83 9.64 -10.14
CA TYR A 68 6.12 11.07 -10.08
C TYR A 68 6.45 11.66 -11.46
N ALA A 69 7.17 10.92 -12.31
CA ALA A 69 7.41 11.32 -13.69
C ALA A 69 6.10 11.51 -14.47
N ILE A 70 5.14 10.59 -14.33
CA ILE A 70 3.81 10.70 -14.96
C ILE A 70 3.07 11.94 -14.41
N GLU A 71 3.14 12.18 -13.11
CA GLU A 71 2.52 13.32 -12.46
C GLU A 71 3.09 14.65 -12.97
N LEU A 72 4.42 14.77 -13.10
CA LEU A 72 5.10 15.96 -13.63
C LEU A 72 4.67 16.33 -15.05
N THR A 73 4.15 15.38 -15.83
CA THR A 73 3.67 15.63 -17.19
C THR A 73 2.32 16.36 -17.26
N GLY A 74 1.63 16.55 -16.14
CA GLY A 74 0.28 17.10 -16.10
C GLY A 74 -0.81 16.17 -16.62
N LEU A 75 -0.50 14.87 -16.86
CA LEU A 75 -1.47 13.88 -17.35
C LEU A 75 -2.67 13.74 -16.40
N MET A 76 -2.42 13.76 -15.09
CA MET A 76 -3.48 13.67 -14.08
C MET A 76 -4.44 14.86 -14.16
N GLY A 77 -3.95 16.09 -14.35
CA GLY A 77 -4.78 17.26 -14.57
C GLY A 77 -5.68 17.15 -15.80
N LEU A 78 -5.15 16.59 -16.90
CA LEU A 78 -5.95 16.31 -18.12
C LEU A 78 -7.07 15.29 -17.84
N LEU A 79 -6.74 14.18 -17.18
CA LEU A 79 -7.72 13.14 -16.84
C LEU A 79 -8.84 13.69 -15.95
N ILE A 80 -8.50 14.54 -15.00
CA ILE A 80 -9.43 15.23 -14.11
C ILE A 80 -10.36 16.15 -14.89
N ARG A 81 -9.84 16.96 -15.81
CA ARG A 81 -10.68 17.83 -16.66
C ARG A 81 -11.65 17.03 -17.53
N GLN A 82 -11.19 15.92 -18.10
CA GLN A 82 -12.09 15.02 -18.86
C GLN A 82 -13.14 14.36 -17.96
N ALA A 83 -12.77 13.98 -16.75
CA ALA A 83 -13.67 13.44 -15.75
C ALA A 83 -14.77 14.46 -15.39
N THR A 84 -14.42 15.74 -15.21
CA THR A 84 -15.38 16.82 -14.94
C THR A 84 -16.39 16.96 -16.07
N VAL A 85 -15.93 16.95 -17.34
CA VAL A 85 -16.80 17.00 -18.51
C VAL A 85 -17.73 15.78 -18.57
N LEU A 86 -17.21 14.61 -18.26
CA LEU A 86 -17.98 13.36 -18.20
C LEU A 86 -19.06 13.41 -17.12
N CYS A 87 -18.74 13.93 -15.95
CA CYS A 87 -19.69 14.12 -14.86
C CYS A 87 -20.80 15.12 -15.25
N ALA A 88 -20.47 16.19 -15.94
CA ALA A 88 -21.45 17.17 -16.41
C ALA A 88 -22.49 16.55 -17.38
N ARG A 89 -22.06 15.53 -18.15
CA ARG A 89 -22.95 14.82 -19.11
C ARG A 89 -23.76 13.69 -18.46
N LEU A 90 -23.16 12.92 -17.55
CA LEU A 90 -23.74 11.70 -16.99
C LEU A 90 -24.30 11.88 -15.57
N GLY A 91 -24.14 13.05 -14.97
CA GLY A 91 -24.63 13.33 -13.61
C GLY A 91 -24.03 12.39 -12.56
N LYS A 92 -24.88 11.82 -11.68
CA LYS A 92 -24.47 10.91 -10.61
C LYS A 92 -23.71 9.68 -11.13
N LEU A 93 -24.09 9.14 -12.29
CA LEU A 93 -23.38 8.02 -12.89
C LEU A 93 -21.97 8.41 -13.35
N GLY A 94 -21.77 9.67 -13.78
CA GLY A 94 -20.45 10.18 -14.12
C GLY A 94 -19.51 10.22 -12.91
N LEU A 95 -20.00 10.66 -11.74
CA LEU A 95 -19.22 10.61 -10.49
C LEU A 95 -18.78 9.18 -10.14
N TRP A 96 -19.68 8.21 -10.22
CA TRP A 96 -19.35 6.82 -9.95
C TRP A 96 -18.36 6.23 -10.97
N LEU A 97 -18.50 6.61 -12.24
CA LEU A 97 -17.55 6.20 -13.28
C LEU A 97 -16.13 6.76 -12.99
N VAL A 98 -16.03 8.03 -12.58
CA VAL A 98 -14.76 8.62 -12.16
C VAL A 98 -14.16 7.88 -10.98
N ILE A 99 -14.95 7.56 -9.96
CA ILE A 99 -14.51 6.80 -8.79
C ILE A 99 -13.98 5.41 -9.20
N ILE A 100 -14.68 4.71 -10.09
CA ILE A 100 -14.25 3.40 -10.61
C ILE A 100 -12.95 3.52 -11.43
N LEU A 101 -12.82 4.57 -12.25
CA LEU A 101 -11.61 4.83 -13.02
C LEU A 101 -10.42 5.15 -12.09
N CYS A 102 -10.65 5.89 -11.01
CA CYS A 102 -9.64 6.14 -9.98
C CYS A 102 -9.19 4.82 -9.31
N GLY A 103 -10.12 3.93 -8.99
CA GLY A 103 -9.81 2.58 -8.49
C GLY A 103 -8.98 1.76 -9.49
N GLY A 104 -9.34 1.79 -10.77
CA GLY A 104 -8.57 1.13 -11.83
C GLY A 104 -7.15 1.70 -11.99
N ALA A 105 -7.00 3.02 -11.91
CA ALA A 105 -5.68 3.67 -11.93
C ALA A 105 -4.87 3.31 -10.67
N SER A 106 -5.53 3.19 -9.52
CA SER A 106 -4.90 2.83 -8.25
C SER A 106 -4.34 1.40 -8.23
N ALA A 107 -4.82 0.52 -9.10
CA ALA A 107 -4.23 -0.80 -9.29
C ALA A 107 -2.75 -0.76 -9.73
N PHE A 108 -2.31 0.35 -10.31
CA PHE A 108 -0.97 0.50 -10.85
C PHE A 108 -0.19 1.70 -10.29
N LEU A 109 -0.90 2.66 -9.70
CA LEU A 109 -0.33 3.87 -9.12
C LEU A 109 -0.69 3.94 -7.64
N ASN A 110 0.12 4.63 -6.85
CA ASN A 110 -0.17 4.81 -5.43
C ASN A 110 -1.54 5.48 -5.22
N ASN A 111 -2.31 5.00 -4.24
CA ASN A 111 -3.66 5.45 -3.90
C ASN A 111 -3.69 6.96 -3.56
N THR A 112 -2.72 7.43 -2.77
CA THR A 112 -2.71 8.79 -2.21
C THR A 112 -2.77 9.89 -3.29
N PRO A 113 -1.89 9.94 -4.31
CA PRO A 113 -1.97 10.93 -5.38
C PRO A 113 -3.31 10.92 -6.11
N ILE A 114 -3.85 9.73 -6.38
CA ILE A 114 -5.11 9.58 -7.10
C ILE A 114 -6.26 10.18 -6.31
N VAL A 115 -6.36 9.85 -5.02
CA VAL A 115 -7.42 10.37 -4.14
C VAL A 115 -7.28 11.89 -3.95
N VAL A 116 -6.07 12.38 -3.69
CA VAL A 116 -5.80 13.81 -3.48
C VAL A 116 -6.19 14.65 -4.70
N LEU A 117 -5.86 14.16 -5.91
CA LEU A 117 -6.20 14.87 -7.14
C LEU A 117 -7.68 14.74 -7.53
N ALA A 118 -8.31 13.60 -7.27
CA ALA A 118 -9.71 13.36 -7.63
C ALA A 118 -10.69 13.98 -6.62
N ALA A 119 -10.34 14.06 -5.34
CA ALA A 119 -11.22 14.53 -4.28
C ALA A 119 -11.77 15.96 -4.50
N PRO A 120 -10.97 16.97 -4.88
CA PRO A 120 -11.50 18.31 -5.19
C PRO A 120 -12.54 18.28 -6.30
N VAL A 121 -12.27 17.55 -7.38
CA VAL A 121 -13.18 17.44 -8.53
C VAL A 121 -14.49 16.74 -8.15
N VAL A 122 -14.41 15.63 -7.44
CA VAL A 122 -15.59 14.91 -6.95
C VAL A 122 -16.42 15.80 -6.04
N ARG A 123 -15.76 16.59 -5.16
CA ARG A 123 -16.40 17.56 -4.28
C ARG A 123 -17.11 18.67 -5.07
N ASP A 124 -16.41 19.29 -6.02
CA ASP A 124 -16.94 20.43 -6.77
C ASP A 124 -18.10 20.01 -7.69
N VAL A 125 -17.99 18.83 -8.34
CA VAL A 125 -19.07 18.27 -9.14
C VAL A 125 -20.27 17.89 -8.26
N ALA A 126 -20.06 17.25 -7.09
CA ALA A 126 -21.14 16.92 -6.17
C ALA A 126 -21.87 18.19 -5.71
N ASN A 127 -21.14 19.26 -5.34
CA ASN A 127 -21.69 20.54 -4.94
C ASN A 127 -22.50 21.18 -6.09
N SER A 128 -22.00 21.17 -7.32
CA SER A 128 -22.71 21.73 -8.49
C SER A 128 -24.04 21.00 -8.78
N MET A 129 -24.16 19.77 -8.32
CA MET A 129 -25.37 18.94 -8.43
C MET A 129 -26.27 19.00 -7.18
N ASN A 130 -25.96 19.88 -6.19
CA ASN A 130 -26.64 19.96 -4.91
C ASN A 130 -26.66 18.61 -4.14
N LEU A 131 -25.56 17.84 -4.25
CA LEU A 131 -25.36 16.59 -3.55
C LEU A 131 -24.28 16.75 -2.47
N SER A 132 -24.44 16.04 -1.35
CA SER A 132 -23.41 16.03 -0.31
C SER A 132 -22.12 15.37 -0.82
N PRO A 133 -20.96 16.05 -0.79
CA PRO A 133 -19.68 15.49 -1.22
C PRO A 133 -19.28 14.23 -0.45
N LYS A 134 -19.65 14.13 0.83
CA LYS A 134 -19.35 12.96 1.69
C LYS A 134 -19.80 11.63 1.07
N ARG A 135 -20.90 11.66 0.32
CA ARG A 135 -21.47 10.48 -0.38
C ARG A 135 -20.54 9.89 -1.45
N PHE A 136 -19.57 10.68 -1.93
CA PHE A 136 -18.69 10.29 -3.02
C PHE A 136 -17.22 10.26 -2.60
N LEU A 137 -16.80 11.09 -1.64
CA LEU A 137 -15.42 11.14 -1.17
C LEU A 137 -15.03 9.88 -0.41
N ILE A 138 -15.93 9.34 0.44
CA ILE A 138 -15.68 8.10 1.16
C ILE A 138 -15.58 6.92 0.18
N PRO A 139 -16.54 6.69 -0.73
CA PRO A 139 -16.39 5.69 -1.79
C PRO A 139 -15.13 5.86 -2.65
N LEU A 140 -14.73 7.09 -2.98
CA LEU A 140 -13.50 7.36 -3.72
C LEU A 140 -12.29 6.77 -3.02
N SER A 141 -12.14 7.03 -1.70
CA SER A 141 -11.04 6.52 -0.90
C SER A 141 -11.04 4.98 -0.84
N TYR A 142 -12.17 4.38 -0.50
CA TYR A 142 -12.25 2.92 -0.39
C TYR A 142 -12.08 2.20 -1.73
N ILE A 143 -12.64 2.72 -2.82
CA ILE A 143 -12.48 2.12 -4.16
C ILE A 143 -11.03 2.28 -4.64
N ALA A 144 -10.34 3.38 -4.31
CA ALA A 144 -8.93 3.52 -4.59
C ALA A 144 -8.10 2.50 -3.80
N ILE A 145 -8.38 2.28 -2.52
CA ILE A 145 -7.70 1.27 -1.69
C ILE A 145 -7.92 -0.13 -2.25
N MET A 146 -9.18 -0.51 -2.50
CA MET A 146 -9.52 -1.82 -3.08
C MET A 146 -8.91 -2.01 -4.47
N GLY A 147 -8.87 -0.95 -5.29
CA GLY A 147 -8.18 -0.95 -6.58
C GLY A 147 -6.68 -1.21 -6.44
N GLY A 148 -6.02 -0.52 -5.50
CA GLY A 148 -4.61 -0.74 -5.19
C GLY A 148 -4.29 -2.16 -4.75
N ALA A 149 -5.20 -2.83 -4.05
CA ALA A 149 -5.05 -4.21 -3.65
C ALA A 149 -5.15 -5.21 -4.83
N CYS A 150 -5.67 -4.79 -6.00
CA CYS A 150 -5.89 -5.70 -7.14
C CYS A 150 -4.61 -6.17 -7.85
N THR A 151 -3.48 -5.50 -7.69
CA THR A 151 -2.22 -5.93 -8.29
C THR A 151 -1.09 -5.93 -7.27
N LEU A 152 -0.02 -6.65 -7.58
CA LEU A 152 1.14 -6.72 -6.70
C LEU A 152 1.80 -5.35 -6.45
N ILE A 153 1.70 -4.42 -7.40
CA ILE A 153 2.35 -3.11 -7.35
C ILE A 153 1.45 -1.95 -6.94
N GLY A 154 0.13 -2.15 -6.90
CA GLY A 154 -0.82 -1.08 -6.58
C GLY A 154 -0.72 -0.58 -5.14
N THR A 155 -0.24 -1.42 -4.23
CA THR A 155 0.09 -1.04 -2.86
C THR A 155 1.45 -1.59 -2.42
N SER A 156 2.18 -0.82 -1.62
CA SER A 156 3.46 -1.26 -1.03
C SER A 156 3.31 -2.49 -0.14
N THR A 157 2.15 -2.67 0.48
CA THR A 157 1.81 -3.81 1.33
C THR A 157 1.95 -5.13 0.58
N ASN A 158 1.42 -5.23 -0.63
CA ASN A 158 1.48 -6.45 -1.44
C ASN A 158 2.92 -6.83 -1.83
N LEU A 159 3.72 -5.83 -2.26
CA LEU A 159 5.14 -6.06 -2.57
C LEU A 159 5.91 -6.51 -1.34
N LEU A 160 5.59 -5.95 -0.18
CA LEU A 160 6.27 -6.27 1.07
C LEU A 160 5.96 -7.67 1.55
N VAL A 161 4.67 -8.08 1.55
CA VAL A 161 4.29 -9.47 1.87
C VAL A 161 4.94 -10.45 0.90
N ASN A 162 4.98 -10.14 -0.40
CA ASN A 162 5.64 -10.97 -1.39
C ASN A 162 7.15 -11.12 -1.14
N ASP A 163 7.82 -10.04 -0.75
CA ASP A 163 9.25 -10.07 -0.42
C ASP A 163 9.53 -10.87 0.86
N MET A 164 8.71 -10.67 1.90
CA MET A 164 8.79 -11.44 3.14
C MET A 164 8.48 -12.92 2.93
N ALA A 165 7.46 -13.25 2.13
CA ALA A 165 7.14 -14.63 1.77
C ALA A 165 8.30 -15.31 1.04
N ARG A 166 8.97 -14.60 0.12
CA ARG A 166 10.18 -15.09 -0.55
C ARG A 166 11.30 -15.37 0.45
N ASN A 167 11.53 -14.48 1.43
CA ASN A 167 12.53 -14.66 2.46
C ASN A 167 12.22 -15.91 3.31
N ALA A 168 10.93 -16.18 3.59
CA ALA A 168 10.45 -17.39 4.24
C ALA A 168 10.43 -18.63 3.30
N GLY A 169 11.13 -18.61 2.17
CA GLY A 169 11.25 -19.74 1.24
C GLY A 169 10.00 -20.03 0.42
N GLN A 170 8.97 -19.18 0.47
CA GLN A 170 7.74 -19.36 -0.29
C GLN A 170 7.89 -18.86 -1.75
N PRO A 171 7.20 -19.48 -2.71
CA PRO A 171 7.19 -19.00 -4.09
C PRO A 171 6.65 -17.56 -4.18
N VAL A 172 7.31 -16.71 -4.97
CA VAL A 172 6.88 -15.33 -5.22
C VAL A 172 5.55 -15.28 -5.97
N PHE A 173 4.74 -14.27 -5.66
CA PHE A 173 3.49 -14.04 -6.38
C PHE A 173 3.74 -13.38 -7.73
N GLY A 174 3.02 -13.81 -8.74
CA GLY A 174 2.92 -13.12 -10.00
C GLY A 174 2.14 -11.82 -9.88
N MET A 175 2.32 -10.92 -10.86
CA MET A 175 1.78 -9.57 -10.82
C MET A 175 0.25 -9.50 -10.64
N PHE A 176 -0.48 -10.42 -11.27
CA PHE A 176 -1.94 -10.49 -11.28
C PHE A 176 -2.48 -11.73 -10.53
N GLU A 177 -1.65 -12.44 -9.81
CA GLU A 177 -2.07 -13.65 -9.12
C GLU A 177 -3.08 -13.39 -8.01
N ILE A 178 -2.96 -12.26 -7.33
CA ILE A 178 -3.89 -11.80 -6.29
C ILE A 178 -5.16 -11.18 -6.87
N THR A 179 -5.14 -10.78 -8.15
CA THR A 179 -6.23 -10.03 -8.81
C THR A 179 -7.59 -10.71 -8.73
N PRO A 180 -7.75 -12.04 -8.93
CA PRO A 180 -9.07 -12.66 -8.87
C PRO A 180 -9.76 -12.47 -7.53
N VAL A 181 -9.02 -12.64 -6.42
CA VAL A 181 -9.55 -12.47 -5.06
C VAL A 181 -9.85 -11.00 -4.78
N ALA A 182 -8.89 -10.12 -5.06
CA ALA A 182 -9.04 -8.69 -4.83
C ALA A 182 -10.16 -8.07 -5.68
N LEU A 183 -10.35 -8.53 -6.91
CA LEU A 183 -11.43 -8.04 -7.77
C LEU A 183 -12.82 -8.42 -7.23
N ILE A 184 -12.98 -9.62 -6.67
CA ILE A 184 -14.23 -10.03 -6.02
C ILE A 184 -14.50 -9.12 -4.81
N ILE A 185 -13.48 -8.87 -3.97
CA ILE A 185 -13.59 -7.96 -2.82
C ILE A 185 -13.95 -6.55 -3.28
N ALA A 186 -13.26 -6.03 -4.32
CA ALA A 186 -13.53 -4.72 -4.88
C ALA A 186 -14.92 -4.61 -5.50
N ALA A 187 -15.42 -5.64 -6.18
CA ALA A 187 -16.74 -5.66 -6.76
C ALA A 187 -17.84 -5.68 -5.67
N VAL A 188 -17.69 -6.54 -4.66
CA VAL A 188 -18.65 -6.62 -3.54
C VAL A 188 -18.62 -5.34 -2.70
N GLY A 189 -17.44 -4.85 -2.33
CA GLY A 189 -17.27 -3.61 -1.58
C GLY A 189 -17.76 -2.38 -2.35
N GLY A 190 -17.42 -2.30 -3.64
CA GLY A 190 -17.90 -1.25 -4.55
C GLY A 190 -19.42 -1.27 -4.71
N ALA A 191 -20.02 -2.44 -4.88
CA ALA A 191 -21.48 -2.60 -4.93
C ALA A 191 -22.13 -2.17 -3.60
N TYR A 192 -21.57 -2.59 -2.47
CA TYR A 192 -22.04 -2.16 -1.16
C TYR A 192 -22.01 -0.63 -1.02
N LEU A 193 -20.90 0.00 -1.37
CA LEU A 193 -20.76 1.47 -1.31
C LEU A 193 -21.74 2.16 -2.28
N PHE A 194 -21.96 1.59 -3.46
CA PHE A 194 -22.92 2.13 -4.43
C PHE A 194 -24.36 2.09 -3.94
N PHE A 195 -24.82 0.95 -3.41
CA PHE A 195 -26.22 0.77 -3.00
C PHE A 195 -26.51 1.32 -1.60
N PHE A 196 -25.60 1.16 -0.66
CA PHE A 196 -25.81 1.46 0.76
C PHE A 196 -25.03 2.71 1.22
N GLY A 197 -23.87 3.00 0.65
CA GLY A 197 -23.02 4.11 1.08
C GLY A 197 -23.74 5.45 1.01
N SER A 198 -24.51 5.69 -0.05
CA SER A 198 -25.26 6.94 -0.22
C SER A 198 -26.40 7.11 0.80
N ARG A 199 -26.95 6.02 1.33
CA ARG A 199 -28.04 6.06 2.33
C ARG A 199 -27.50 6.23 3.75
N LEU A 200 -26.43 5.55 4.09
CA LEU A 200 -25.79 5.62 5.40
C LEU A 200 -25.16 6.99 5.68
N LEU A 201 -24.55 7.58 4.63
CA LEU A 201 -23.87 8.88 4.73
C LEU A 201 -24.82 10.08 4.54
N ALA A 202 -26.07 9.86 4.15
CA ALA A 202 -27.07 10.93 3.93
C ALA A 202 -27.65 11.50 5.23
N ASN A 203 -27.61 10.77 6.33
CA ASN A 203 -28.26 11.11 7.60
C ASN A 203 -27.35 11.93 8.56
N GLY A 204 -26.14 12.28 8.15
CA GLY A 204 -25.33 13.26 8.89
C GLY A 204 -25.88 14.66 8.61
N VAL A 205 -26.45 15.30 9.63
CA VAL A 205 -26.94 16.68 9.62
C VAL A 205 -25.90 17.59 8.95
N ASP A 206 -26.31 18.27 7.91
CA ASP A 206 -25.55 19.35 7.30
C ASP A 206 -25.60 20.57 8.25
N ASP A 207 -24.75 20.58 9.28
CA ASP A 207 -24.43 21.81 9.98
C ASP A 207 -23.57 22.65 9.03
N GLY A 208 -24.28 23.45 8.22
CA GLY A 208 -23.72 24.44 7.29
C GLY A 208 -22.99 25.57 8.01
N LYS A 209 -21.94 25.26 8.77
CA LYS A 209 -20.94 26.23 9.23
C LYS A 209 -19.58 25.72 8.82
N GLY A 210 -19.07 26.37 7.79
CA GLY A 210 -17.69 26.21 7.35
C GLY A 210 -16.73 26.37 8.53
N HIS A 211 -16.22 25.26 9.00
CA HIS A 211 -14.97 25.27 9.74
C HIS A 211 -13.87 25.07 8.70
N GLY A 212 -13.02 26.08 8.63
CA GLY A 212 -11.77 26.02 7.88
C GLY A 212 -10.95 24.80 8.27
N PRO A 213 -9.89 24.49 7.54
CA PRO A 213 -9.10 23.31 7.76
C PRO A 213 -8.57 23.31 9.18
N HIS A 214 -9.16 22.48 10.05
CA HIS A 214 -8.52 22.16 11.32
C HIS A 214 -7.24 21.38 11.01
N GLU A 215 -6.14 22.05 11.29
CA GLU A 215 -4.84 21.46 11.51
C GLU A 215 -4.98 20.21 12.39
N GLN A 216 -5.02 19.04 11.77
CA GLN A 216 -4.64 17.83 12.43
C GLN A 216 -3.22 17.51 11.98
N THR A 217 -2.33 17.90 12.83
CA THR A 217 -0.91 17.64 12.84
C THR A 217 -0.60 16.16 12.67
N GLY A 218 -0.40 15.78 11.42
CA GLY A 218 0.37 14.62 11.02
C GLY A 218 1.44 15.13 10.09
N ASP A 219 2.62 15.39 10.62
CA ASP A 219 3.75 16.08 9.99
C ASP A 219 4.26 15.46 8.66
N GLY A 220 3.76 14.31 8.24
CA GLY A 220 4.09 13.67 6.96
C GLY A 220 3.07 13.91 5.83
N MET A 221 1.83 14.29 6.15
CA MET A 221 0.74 14.37 5.18
C MET A 221 0.56 15.75 4.54
N LEU A 222 1.01 16.81 5.21
CA LEU A 222 0.89 18.20 4.71
C LEU A 222 1.89 18.50 3.58
N GLY A 223 3.11 17.97 3.64
CA GLY A 223 4.09 18.13 2.58
C GLY A 223 3.67 17.47 1.26
N ASP A 224 2.97 16.33 1.35
CA ASP A 224 2.47 15.61 0.19
C ASP A 224 1.30 16.35 -0.49
N LEU A 225 0.41 16.96 0.28
CA LEU A 225 -0.76 17.70 -0.26
C LEU A 225 -0.37 18.93 -1.08
N GLU A 226 0.67 19.65 -0.67
CA GLU A 226 1.16 20.83 -1.40
C GLU A 226 1.89 20.42 -2.70
N LEU A 227 2.62 19.30 -2.71
CA LEU A 227 3.30 18.78 -3.90
C LEU A 227 2.31 18.37 -5.00
N PHE A 228 1.14 17.84 -4.64
CA PHE A 228 0.13 17.35 -5.58
C PHE A 228 -0.89 18.44 -6.01
N ALA A 229 -0.97 19.56 -5.29
CA ALA A 229 -1.93 20.65 -5.58
C ALA A 229 -1.48 21.62 -6.69
N VAL A 230 -0.27 21.47 -7.23
CA VAL A 230 0.24 22.35 -8.28
C VAL A 230 -0.39 21.98 -9.63
N ASP A 231 -1.15 22.90 -10.20
CA ASP A 231 -1.75 22.77 -11.54
C ASP A 231 -0.62 22.81 -12.60
N ARG A 232 -0.16 21.62 -13.00
CA ARG A 232 0.96 21.49 -13.95
C ARG A 232 0.45 21.48 -15.39
N PRO A 233 1.08 22.21 -16.31
CA PRO A 233 0.67 22.22 -17.69
C PRO A 233 0.88 20.84 -18.32
N PHE A 234 -0.14 20.37 -19.05
CA PHE A 234 -0.07 19.10 -19.75
C PHE A 234 0.94 19.16 -20.91
N VAL A 235 1.97 18.33 -20.86
CA VAL A 235 2.99 18.20 -21.91
C VAL A 235 2.81 16.85 -22.61
N PRO A 236 2.09 16.79 -23.75
CA PRO A 236 1.67 15.53 -24.38
C PRO A 236 2.83 14.58 -24.67
N ARG A 237 3.91 15.08 -25.26
CA ARG A 237 5.07 14.26 -25.62
C ARG A 237 5.70 13.58 -24.42
N ARG A 238 5.91 14.31 -23.33
CA ARG A 238 6.46 13.73 -22.07
C ARG A 238 5.49 12.73 -21.45
N ALA A 239 4.20 13.05 -21.45
CA ALA A 239 3.15 12.20 -20.89
C ALA A 239 3.06 10.84 -21.61
N PHE A 240 3.03 10.84 -22.95
CA PHE A 240 2.97 9.59 -23.72
C PHE A 240 4.23 8.74 -23.57
N ILE A 241 5.41 9.36 -23.49
CA ILE A 241 6.66 8.61 -23.26
C ILE A 241 6.68 8.04 -21.85
N ALA A 242 6.36 8.84 -20.81
CA ALA A 242 6.35 8.37 -19.43
C ALA A 242 5.36 7.22 -19.24
N LEU A 243 4.13 7.37 -19.76
CA LEU A 243 3.12 6.34 -19.73
C LEU A 243 3.54 5.09 -20.53
N GLY A 244 4.14 5.28 -21.69
CA GLY A 244 4.62 4.17 -22.54
C GLY A 244 5.71 3.35 -21.85
N VAL A 245 6.71 4.02 -21.23
CA VAL A 245 7.74 3.33 -20.44
C VAL A 245 7.11 2.60 -19.25
N PHE A 246 6.18 3.23 -18.55
CA PHE A 246 5.47 2.61 -17.43
C PHE A 246 4.72 1.36 -17.88
N VAL A 247 3.94 1.42 -18.96
CA VAL A 247 3.20 0.27 -19.51
C VAL A 247 4.14 -0.86 -19.92
N VAL A 248 5.27 -0.53 -20.55
CA VAL A 248 6.28 -1.55 -20.96
C VAL A 248 6.88 -2.24 -19.71
N VAL A 249 7.21 -1.48 -18.66
CA VAL A 249 7.73 -2.05 -17.41
C VAL A 249 6.70 -3.00 -16.78
N ILE A 250 5.44 -2.57 -16.71
CA ILE A 250 4.35 -3.39 -16.17
C ILE A 250 4.15 -4.65 -17.01
N ALA A 251 4.13 -4.51 -18.34
CA ALA A 251 3.98 -5.64 -19.24
C ALA A 251 5.15 -6.64 -19.13
N ALA A 252 6.38 -6.14 -19.04
CA ALA A 252 7.58 -7.00 -18.87
C ALA A 252 7.50 -7.82 -17.56
N ALA A 253 7.08 -7.18 -16.47
CA ALA A 253 6.89 -7.87 -15.18
C ALA A 253 5.70 -8.85 -15.23
N ALA A 254 4.58 -8.47 -15.84
CA ALA A 254 3.37 -9.29 -15.94
C ALA A 254 3.57 -10.54 -16.81
N LEU A 255 4.35 -10.41 -17.88
CA LEU A 255 4.68 -11.52 -18.78
C LEU A 255 5.85 -12.38 -18.25
N GLY A 256 6.42 -12.04 -17.09
CA GLY A 256 7.53 -12.78 -16.49
C GLY A 256 8.86 -12.63 -17.28
N ILE A 257 8.98 -11.62 -18.15
CA ILE A 257 10.20 -11.36 -18.94
C ILE A 257 11.35 -10.96 -18.00
N ALA A 258 11.05 -10.14 -16.99
CA ALA A 258 12.00 -9.73 -15.97
C ALA A 258 11.31 -9.48 -14.63
N PRO A 259 12.05 -9.64 -13.50
CA PRO A 259 11.52 -9.29 -12.18
C PRO A 259 11.10 -7.82 -12.12
N ILE A 260 10.04 -7.51 -11.35
CA ILE A 260 9.50 -6.14 -11.24
C ILE A 260 10.55 -5.12 -10.80
N ALA A 261 11.46 -5.49 -9.90
CA ALA A 261 12.53 -4.62 -9.44
C ALA A 261 13.48 -4.22 -10.58
N ALA A 262 13.89 -5.19 -11.41
CA ALA A 262 14.77 -4.94 -12.55
C ALA A 262 14.06 -4.11 -13.64
N SER A 263 12.82 -4.46 -13.95
CA SER A 263 12.00 -3.73 -14.94
C SER A 263 11.74 -2.29 -14.50
N ALA A 264 11.37 -2.06 -13.25
CA ALA A 264 11.12 -0.73 -12.71
C ALA A 264 12.40 0.10 -12.65
N PHE A 265 13.53 -0.50 -12.25
CA PHE A 265 14.83 0.17 -12.25
C PHE A 265 15.22 0.62 -13.65
N ALA A 266 15.13 -0.28 -14.65
CA ALA A 266 15.39 0.08 -16.03
C ALA A 266 14.46 1.19 -16.54
N GLY A 267 13.17 1.13 -16.20
CA GLY A 267 12.18 2.15 -16.57
C GLY A 267 12.50 3.52 -15.97
N ALA A 268 12.85 3.59 -14.70
CA ALA A 268 13.24 4.85 -14.04
C ALA A 268 14.49 5.45 -14.68
N VAL A 269 15.51 4.64 -14.96
CA VAL A 269 16.74 5.08 -15.64
C VAL A 269 16.44 5.56 -17.07
N ILE A 270 15.59 4.85 -17.83
CA ILE A 270 15.18 5.26 -19.18
C ILE A 270 14.50 6.63 -19.15
N LEU A 271 13.61 6.92 -18.18
CA LEU A 271 12.95 8.21 -18.06
C LEU A 271 13.95 9.35 -17.82
N ILE A 272 15.00 9.12 -17.03
CA ILE A 272 16.07 10.10 -16.81
C ILE A 272 16.89 10.28 -18.10
N LEU A 273 17.31 9.21 -18.75
CA LEU A 273 18.10 9.26 -19.98
C LEU A 273 17.35 9.95 -21.14
N LEU A 274 16.04 9.73 -21.24
CA LEU A 274 15.18 10.41 -22.21
C LEU A 274 14.85 11.86 -21.81
N ARG A 275 15.39 12.34 -20.69
CA ARG A 275 15.13 13.69 -20.13
C ARG A 275 13.65 14.00 -19.96
N ILE A 276 12.86 12.99 -19.62
CA ILE A 276 11.46 13.18 -19.23
C ILE A 276 11.41 13.80 -17.84
N ILE A 277 12.30 13.35 -16.95
CA ILE A 277 12.57 13.90 -15.63
C ILE A 277 14.06 14.17 -15.45
N THR A 278 14.41 15.13 -14.63
CA THR A 278 15.80 15.36 -14.20
C THR A 278 16.16 14.43 -13.05
N PRO A 279 17.46 14.21 -12.76
CA PRO A 279 17.88 13.45 -11.59
C PRO A 279 17.34 14.05 -10.27
N GLU A 280 17.30 15.39 -10.17
CA GLU A 280 16.78 16.10 -9.00
C GLU A 280 15.28 15.84 -8.81
N GLU A 281 14.51 15.85 -9.90
CA GLU A 281 13.08 15.49 -9.89
C GLU A 281 12.89 14.01 -9.53
N ALA A 282 13.75 13.11 -10.02
CA ALA A 282 13.71 11.70 -9.65
C ALA A 282 13.94 11.51 -8.15
N TYR A 283 14.92 12.22 -7.55
CA TYR A 283 15.16 12.18 -6.11
C TYR A 283 14.00 12.79 -5.31
N ALA A 284 13.37 13.85 -5.80
CA ALA A 284 12.18 14.43 -5.19
C ALA A 284 10.96 13.50 -5.23
N GLY A 285 10.88 12.63 -6.26
CA GLY A 285 9.84 11.61 -6.36
C GLY A 285 10.00 10.42 -5.40
N LEU A 286 11.20 10.21 -4.85
CA LEU A 286 11.43 9.19 -3.84
C LEU A 286 10.69 9.57 -2.54
N ARG A 287 10.18 8.58 -1.86
CA ARG A 287 9.58 8.72 -0.52
C ARG A 287 10.46 8.00 0.49
N PRO A 288 11.56 8.63 0.91
CA PRO A 288 12.56 7.97 1.75
C PRO A 288 11.97 7.46 3.07
N GLU A 289 11.01 8.17 3.64
CA GLU A 289 10.31 7.76 4.86
C GLU A 289 9.59 6.41 4.69
N VAL A 290 8.96 6.17 3.55
CA VAL A 290 8.29 4.88 3.25
C VAL A 290 9.32 3.78 3.00
N LEU A 291 10.37 4.08 2.23
CA LEU A 291 11.41 3.11 1.89
C LEU A 291 12.21 2.67 3.13
N LEU A 292 12.55 3.63 4.01
CA LEU A 292 13.27 3.36 5.26
C LEU A 292 12.40 2.64 6.29
N LEU A 293 11.10 2.99 6.38
CA LEU A 293 10.14 2.23 7.18
C LEU A 293 10.11 0.76 6.73
N ILE A 294 9.97 0.53 5.42
CA ILE A 294 9.89 -0.81 4.86
C ILE A 294 11.20 -1.58 5.14
N ALA A 295 12.36 -0.99 4.81
CA ALA A 295 13.64 -1.64 5.04
C ALA A 295 13.86 -1.99 6.52
N GLY A 296 13.57 -1.06 7.44
CA GLY A 296 13.68 -1.31 8.87
C GLY A 296 12.72 -2.39 9.36
N MET A 297 11.47 -2.38 8.88
CA MET A 297 10.50 -3.41 9.24
C MET A 297 10.83 -4.78 8.65
N VAL A 298 11.45 -4.85 7.45
CA VAL A 298 11.97 -6.12 6.90
C VAL A 298 13.03 -6.73 7.82
N VAL A 299 13.91 -5.91 8.42
CA VAL A 299 14.88 -6.40 9.43
C VAL A 299 14.15 -6.99 10.65
N VAL A 300 13.11 -6.31 11.13
CA VAL A 300 12.28 -6.83 12.25
C VAL A 300 11.61 -8.15 11.87
N GLY A 301 11.03 -8.24 10.67
CA GLY A 301 10.42 -9.46 10.16
C GLY A 301 11.42 -10.62 10.03
N LEU A 302 12.62 -10.36 9.51
CA LEU A 302 13.70 -11.34 9.45
C LEU A 302 14.12 -11.81 10.85
N ALA A 303 14.15 -10.92 11.85
CA ALA A 303 14.44 -11.31 13.22
C ALA A 303 13.41 -12.29 13.78
N ILE A 304 12.12 -12.06 13.52
CA ILE A 304 11.03 -12.95 13.93
C ILE A 304 11.20 -14.35 13.28
N GLU A 305 11.60 -14.37 12.03
CA GLU A 305 11.79 -15.60 11.25
C GLU A 305 13.05 -16.36 11.69
N VAL A 306 14.22 -15.72 11.67
CA VAL A 306 15.52 -16.33 11.99
C VAL A 306 15.56 -16.85 13.43
N THR A 307 14.93 -16.16 14.38
CA THR A 307 14.84 -16.62 15.76
C THR A 307 13.81 -17.72 15.98
N GLY A 308 12.94 -17.98 15.01
CA GLY A 308 11.82 -18.92 15.15
C GLY A 308 10.72 -18.40 16.08
N LEU A 309 10.67 -17.10 16.34
CA LEU A 309 9.67 -16.50 17.22
C LEU A 309 8.24 -16.69 16.67
N ALA A 310 8.06 -16.62 15.34
CA ALA A 310 6.78 -16.88 14.70
C ALA A 310 6.29 -18.30 14.94
N ALA A 311 7.18 -19.30 14.78
CA ALA A 311 6.85 -20.69 15.03
C ALA A 311 6.50 -20.94 16.50
N ALA A 312 7.31 -20.41 17.44
CA ALA A 312 7.04 -20.54 18.87
C ALA A 312 5.71 -19.87 19.29
N GLY A 313 5.37 -18.71 18.71
CA GLY A 313 4.09 -18.05 18.91
C GLY A 313 2.92 -18.85 18.34
N THR A 314 3.11 -19.47 17.19
CA THR A 314 2.09 -20.31 16.54
C THR A 314 1.84 -21.59 17.33
N GLU A 315 2.88 -22.23 17.88
CA GLU A 315 2.73 -23.43 18.72
C GLU A 315 1.83 -23.19 19.94
N LEU A 316 1.87 -22.00 20.54
CA LEU A 316 1.00 -21.65 21.66
C LEU A 316 -0.49 -21.52 21.25
N LEU A 317 -0.74 -21.19 19.99
CA LEU A 317 -2.08 -20.98 19.45
C LEU A 317 -2.63 -22.21 18.73
N ILE A 318 -1.77 -23.14 18.32
CA ILE A 318 -2.15 -24.25 17.44
C ILE A 318 -3.18 -25.17 18.10
N ASP A 319 -3.04 -25.44 19.39
CA ASP A 319 -3.96 -26.30 20.14
C ASP A 319 -5.39 -25.72 20.17
N PHE A 320 -5.50 -24.38 20.14
CA PHE A 320 -6.78 -23.67 20.07
C PHE A 320 -7.33 -23.59 18.65
N ILE A 321 -6.46 -23.37 17.64
CA ILE A 321 -6.87 -23.13 16.26
C ILE A 321 -7.07 -24.44 15.49
N ARG A 322 -6.25 -25.46 15.74
CA ARG A 322 -6.29 -26.75 15.03
C ARG A 322 -7.66 -27.43 14.99
N PRO A 323 -8.44 -27.47 16.10
CA PRO A 323 -9.78 -28.06 16.06
C PRO A 323 -10.77 -27.30 15.19
N MET A 324 -10.51 -26.00 14.94
CA MET A 324 -11.41 -25.14 14.16
C MET A 324 -11.20 -25.26 12.65
N GLY A 325 -10.09 -25.86 12.24
CA GLY A 325 -9.73 -26.09 10.83
C GLY A 325 -9.14 -24.85 10.12
N PRO A 326 -8.61 -25.05 8.87
CA PRO A 326 -7.85 -24.02 8.16
C PRO A 326 -8.68 -22.77 7.82
N TRP A 327 -9.97 -22.91 7.54
CA TRP A 327 -10.86 -21.80 7.22
C TRP A 327 -11.07 -20.85 8.40
N ALA A 328 -11.23 -21.40 9.60
CA ALA A 328 -11.36 -20.59 10.79
C ALA A 328 -10.03 -19.93 11.17
N ALA A 329 -8.90 -20.64 10.98
CA ALA A 329 -7.57 -20.09 11.15
C ALA A 329 -7.33 -18.88 10.23
N LEU A 330 -7.68 -19.01 8.95
CA LEU A 330 -7.61 -17.91 7.99
C LEU A 330 -8.51 -16.73 8.38
N ALA A 331 -9.73 -17.00 8.81
CA ALA A 331 -10.66 -15.95 9.24
C ALA A 331 -10.17 -15.21 10.49
N ILE A 332 -9.58 -15.93 11.46
CA ILE A 332 -8.98 -15.31 12.66
C ILE A 332 -7.78 -14.47 12.26
N LEU A 333 -6.86 -15.00 11.43
CA LEU A 333 -5.71 -14.26 10.94
C LEU A 333 -6.14 -12.98 10.21
N TYR A 334 -7.12 -13.09 9.32
CA TYR A 334 -7.69 -11.96 8.59
C TYR A 334 -8.26 -10.91 9.56
N GLY A 335 -9.08 -11.33 10.53
CA GLY A 335 -9.68 -10.44 11.51
C GLY A 335 -8.63 -9.74 12.38
N VAL A 336 -7.65 -10.47 12.90
CA VAL A 336 -6.54 -9.90 13.69
C VAL A 336 -5.76 -8.89 12.86
N THR A 337 -5.44 -9.22 11.60
CA THR A 337 -4.73 -8.33 10.68
C THR A 337 -5.52 -7.06 10.40
N LEU A 338 -6.82 -7.18 10.15
CA LEU A 338 -7.72 -6.06 9.90
C LEU A 338 -7.78 -5.09 11.09
N PHE A 339 -7.85 -5.60 12.33
CA PHE A 339 -7.81 -4.74 13.51
C PHE A 339 -6.42 -4.17 13.78
N ALA A 340 -5.36 -4.92 13.50
CA ALA A 340 -3.99 -4.44 13.68
C ALA A 340 -3.67 -3.26 12.76
N THR A 341 -4.20 -3.24 11.52
CA THR A 341 -3.94 -2.16 10.55
C THR A 341 -4.63 -0.85 10.93
N GLU A 342 -5.66 -0.88 11.77
CA GLU A 342 -6.26 0.33 12.35
C GLU A 342 -5.36 1.02 13.39
N LEU A 343 -4.42 0.27 13.98
CA LEU A 343 -3.53 0.75 15.04
C LEU A 343 -2.11 1.02 14.52
N LEU A 344 -1.68 0.29 13.52
CA LEU A 344 -0.33 0.31 12.95
C LEU A 344 -0.38 0.69 11.47
N SER A 345 0.75 1.10 10.91
CA SER A 345 0.83 1.28 9.45
C SER A 345 0.68 -0.06 8.72
N ASN A 346 0.04 -0.04 7.55
CA ASN A 346 -0.18 -1.23 6.70
C ASN A 346 1.13 -2.00 6.44
N ALA A 347 2.23 -1.27 6.21
CA ALA A 347 3.55 -1.87 6.00
C ALA A 347 4.06 -2.61 7.25
N ALA A 348 3.88 -2.03 8.44
CA ALA A 348 4.27 -2.68 9.69
C ALA A 348 3.47 -3.97 9.93
N VAL A 349 2.15 -3.91 9.73
CA VAL A 349 1.28 -5.09 9.88
C VAL A 349 1.63 -6.16 8.87
N ALA A 350 1.87 -5.81 7.61
CA ALA A 350 2.26 -6.75 6.57
C ALA A 350 3.52 -7.54 6.93
N VAL A 351 4.54 -6.87 7.45
CA VAL A 351 5.79 -7.53 7.87
C VAL A 351 5.57 -8.45 9.07
N LEU A 352 4.78 -8.01 10.04
CA LEU A 352 4.54 -8.79 11.26
C LEU A 352 3.69 -10.03 11.00
N ILE A 353 2.68 -9.89 10.15
CA ILE A 353 1.73 -10.98 9.91
C ILE A 353 2.26 -12.04 8.94
N THR A 354 3.15 -11.67 8.02
CA THR A 354 3.65 -12.61 7.00
C THR A 354 4.34 -13.84 7.58
N PRO A 355 5.33 -13.73 8.49
CA PRO A 355 5.95 -14.90 9.12
C PRO A 355 4.95 -15.74 9.91
N VAL A 356 3.99 -15.09 10.57
CA VAL A 356 2.92 -15.78 11.34
C VAL A 356 1.98 -16.53 10.40
N ALA A 357 1.61 -15.92 9.26
CA ALA A 357 0.76 -16.55 8.25
C ALA A 357 1.39 -17.81 7.66
N VAL A 358 2.71 -17.76 7.36
CA VAL A 358 3.47 -18.92 6.86
C VAL A 358 3.54 -19.98 7.93
N ALA A 359 3.99 -19.66 9.15
CA ALA A 359 4.13 -20.62 10.24
C ALA A 359 2.78 -21.28 10.61
N LEU A 360 1.69 -20.51 10.61
CA LEU A 360 0.34 -21.02 10.89
C LEU A 360 -0.12 -22.00 9.81
N ALA A 361 0.06 -21.67 8.53
CA ALA A 361 -0.31 -22.56 7.43
C ALA A 361 0.50 -23.86 7.43
N GLU A 362 1.81 -23.76 7.65
CA GLU A 362 2.70 -24.92 7.74
C GLU A 362 2.34 -25.83 8.92
N SER A 363 2.02 -25.26 10.08
CA SER A 363 1.60 -26.03 11.27
C SER A 363 0.25 -26.76 11.08
N LEU A 364 -0.61 -26.23 10.21
CA LEU A 364 -1.87 -26.85 9.80
C LEU A 364 -1.70 -27.82 8.64
N GLY A 365 -0.51 -27.91 8.03
CA GLY A 365 -0.24 -28.77 6.88
C GLY A 365 -0.94 -28.33 5.60
N VAL A 366 -1.18 -27.01 5.43
CA VAL A 366 -1.85 -26.44 4.27
C VAL A 366 -0.95 -25.43 3.54
N ASP A 367 -1.29 -25.13 2.29
CA ASP A 367 -0.57 -24.13 1.49
C ASP A 367 -0.61 -22.75 2.15
N PRO A 368 0.54 -22.07 2.37
CA PRO A 368 0.60 -20.71 2.91
C PRO A 368 0.00 -19.63 2.01
N ARG A 369 -0.13 -19.85 0.70
CA ARG A 369 -0.60 -18.83 -0.26
C ARG A 369 -1.94 -18.20 0.09
N PRO A 370 -3.01 -18.94 0.44
CA PRO A 370 -4.27 -18.34 0.87
C PRO A 370 -4.14 -17.45 2.10
N PHE A 371 -3.28 -17.84 3.06
CA PHE A 371 -3.02 -17.07 4.28
C PHE A 371 -2.27 -15.77 3.97
N LEU A 372 -1.29 -15.83 3.06
CA LEU A 372 -0.56 -14.65 2.59
C LEU A 372 -1.47 -13.68 1.83
N ILE A 373 -2.33 -14.18 0.92
CA ILE A 373 -3.31 -13.35 0.21
C ILE A 373 -4.29 -12.72 1.19
N GLY A 374 -4.79 -13.50 2.17
CA GLY A 374 -5.65 -12.98 3.22
C GLY A 374 -4.98 -11.87 4.02
N GLY A 375 -3.72 -12.05 4.39
CA GLY A 375 -2.89 -11.04 5.06
C GLY A 375 -2.69 -9.77 4.21
N MET A 376 -2.39 -9.91 2.90
CA MET A 376 -2.28 -8.78 1.97
C MET A 376 -3.56 -7.95 1.92
N MET A 377 -4.71 -8.63 1.76
CA MET A 377 -6.01 -7.96 1.66
C MET A 377 -6.39 -7.26 2.98
N ALA A 378 -6.22 -7.95 4.11
CA ALA A 378 -6.56 -7.40 5.42
C ALA A 378 -5.64 -6.25 5.85
N ALA A 379 -4.33 -6.32 5.55
CA ALA A 379 -3.39 -5.26 5.87
C ALA A 379 -3.51 -4.02 4.96
N SER A 380 -4.22 -4.14 3.84
CA SER A 380 -4.46 -3.03 2.90
C SER A 380 -5.86 -2.41 3.02
N ALA A 381 -6.71 -2.93 3.92
CA ALA A 381 -8.13 -2.56 4.07
C ALA A 381 -8.38 -1.21 4.82
#